data_2e4a6521f0fc79620bc8e0c58954b004
#
_entry.id   2e4a6521f0fc79620bc8e0c58954b004
#
_cell.length_a   1.000
_cell.length_b   1.000
_cell.length_c   1.000
_cell.angle_alpha   90.00
_cell.angle_beta   90.00
_cell.angle_gamma   90.00
#
_symmetry.space_group_name_H-M   'P 1'
#
loop_
_entity.id
_entity.type
_entity.pdbx_description
1 polymer ?
#
loop_
_entity_poly.entity_id
_entity_poly.type
_entity_poly.pdbx_seq_one_letter_code
_entity_poly.pdbx_strand_id
1 'polypeptide(L)'
;MYERRLRPRTRTFKVAQLFGQTWRGRCVVRNVSAVGAGLAMESTRPVPDTFDLSFDGGRTLRPCRVLWRTAREIGFEFQGSSFSRR
;
A
#
# COMPACT_ATOMS: atom_id res chain seq x y z
N MET A 1 -22.68 13.64 18.99
CA MET A 1 -22.43 13.50 18.48
C MET A 1 -22.27 13.22 17.62
N TYR A 2 -22.17 13.11 17.17
CA TYR A 2 -22.05 12.86 16.38
C TYR A 2 -21.35 12.41 15.62
N GLU A 3 -21.29 11.85 15.17
CA GLU A 3 -20.64 11.45 14.47
C GLU A 3 -20.68 11.65 13.36
N ARG A 4 -20.33 12.05 12.86
CA ARG A 4 -20.32 12.30 11.81
C ARG A 4 -19.78 11.67 10.88
N ARG A 5 -19.24 10.86 10.84
CA ARG A 5 -18.62 10.24 10.01
C ARG A 5 -19.53 9.50 9.29
N LEU A 6 -20.02 9.94 8.38
CA LEU A 6 -20.87 9.30 7.63
C LEU A 6 -20.33 8.23 6.91
N ARG A 7 -19.14 8.29 6.47
CA ARG A 7 -18.52 7.33 5.87
C ARG A 7 -17.45 6.97 6.53
N PRO A 8 -17.34 5.93 7.10
CA PRO A 8 -16.27 5.56 7.86
C PRO A 8 -15.12 5.27 7.02
N ARG A 9 -14.00 5.73 7.44
CA ARG A 9 -12.86 5.45 6.87
C ARG A 9 -12.49 4.20 7.43
N THR A 10 -12.12 3.23 6.73
CA THR A 10 -11.63 1.98 7.24
C THR A 10 -10.26 2.15 7.78
N ARG A 11 -10.10 1.98 9.09
CA ARG A 11 -8.84 2.06 9.68
C ARG A 11 -8.31 0.71 9.71
N THR A 12 -7.65 0.23 8.74
CA THR A 12 -7.13 -1.11 8.67
C THR A 12 -5.65 -1.10 8.87
N PHE A 13 -5.14 -1.99 9.68
CA PHE A 13 -3.73 -2.15 9.83
C PHE A 13 -3.42 -3.54 9.34
N LYS A 14 -2.98 -3.67 8.12
CA LYS A 14 -2.65 -4.97 7.57
C LYS A 14 -1.22 -5.04 7.14
N VAL A 15 -0.56 -6.13 7.48
CA VAL A 15 0.79 -6.36 7.04
C VAL A 15 0.73 -6.73 5.57
N ALA A 16 1.61 -6.14 4.79
CA ALA A 16 1.66 -6.41 3.37
C ALA A 16 3.10 -6.46 2.91
N GLN A 17 3.31 -6.93 1.71
CA GLN A 17 4.63 -6.94 1.12
C GLN A 17 4.63 -6.04 -0.11
N LEU A 18 5.79 -5.42 -0.33
CA LEU A 18 6.01 -4.63 -1.52
C LEU A 18 7.03 -5.35 -2.37
N PHE A 19 6.82 -5.33 -3.66
CA PHE A 19 7.74 -5.95 -4.59
C PHE A 19 8.17 -4.94 -5.64
N GLY A 20 9.47 -4.75 -5.79
CA GLY A 20 10.03 -3.98 -6.88
C GLY A 20 10.69 -4.95 -7.83
N GLN A 21 11.41 -4.46 -8.79
CA GLN A 21 12.07 -5.33 -9.71
C GLN A 21 13.12 -6.17 -9.06
N THR A 22 13.95 -5.61 -8.22
CA THR A 22 15.01 -6.34 -7.57
C THR A 22 14.97 -6.20 -6.07
N TRP A 23 13.82 -5.78 -5.55
CA TRP A 23 13.72 -5.49 -4.14
C TRP A 23 12.35 -5.90 -3.60
N ARG A 24 12.30 -6.25 -2.35
CA ARG A 24 11.02 -6.45 -1.72
C ARG A 24 11.11 -6.08 -0.24
N GLY A 25 10.00 -5.73 0.34
CA GLY A 25 9.96 -5.31 1.72
C GLY A 25 8.61 -5.57 2.34
N ARG A 26 8.49 -5.21 3.58
CA ARG A 26 7.26 -5.37 4.34
C ARG A 26 6.79 -4.04 4.82
N CYS A 27 5.52 -3.90 4.93
CA CYS A 27 4.92 -2.66 5.41
C CYS A 27 3.62 -2.94 6.12
N VAL A 28 3.09 -1.90 6.75
CA VAL A 28 1.76 -1.95 7.33
C VAL A 28 0.92 -0.97 6.55
N VAL A 29 -0.15 -1.48 5.96
CA VAL A 29 -1.04 -0.66 5.15
C VAL A 29 -2.19 -0.19 6.01
N ARG A 30 -2.55 1.07 5.86
CA ARG A 30 -3.67 1.62 6.58
C ARG A 30 -4.50 2.51 5.69
N ASN A 31 -5.69 2.78 6.11
CA ASN A 31 -6.61 3.68 5.42
C ASN A 31 -6.83 3.32 3.96
N VAL A 32 -7.13 2.06 3.71
CA VAL A 32 -7.34 1.60 2.35
C VAL A 32 -8.63 2.14 1.79
N SER A 33 -8.60 2.57 0.56
CA SER A 33 -9.79 2.96 -0.16
C SER A 33 -9.76 2.32 -1.54
N ALA A 34 -10.74 2.60 -2.35
CA ALA A 34 -10.80 2.02 -3.69
C ALA A 34 -9.67 2.51 -4.57
N VAL A 35 -9.16 3.70 -4.33
CA VAL A 35 -8.15 4.27 -5.21
C VAL A 35 -6.74 4.18 -4.67
N GLY A 36 -6.56 3.98 -3.38
CA GLY A 36 -5.22 3.93 -2.85
C GLY A 36 -5.21 3.78 -1.35
N ALA A 37 -4.07 4.01 -0.76
CA ALA A 37 -3.92 3.85 0.67
C ALA A 37 -2.64 4.50 1.14
N GLY A 38 -2.40 4.40 2.43
CA GLY A 38 -1.12 4.79 3.00
C GLY A 38 -0.45 3.58 3.58
N LEU A 39 0.85 3.61 3.66
CA LEU A 39 1.58 2.55 4.31
C LEU A 39 2.69 3.12 5.19
N ALA A 40 3.11 2.35 6.16
CA ALA A 40 4.20 2.71 7.03
C ALA A 40 5.22 1.59 7.02
N MET A 41 6.49 1.93 7.09
CA MET A 41 7.56 0.96 7.10
C MET A 41 8.79 1.57 7.74
N GLU A 42 9.77 0.75 8.01
CA GLU A 42 10.97 1.22 8.66
C GLU A 42 11.70 2.28 7.89
N SER A 43 11.79 2.15 6.61
CA SER A 43 12.42 3.14 5.76
C SER A 43 11.82 3.04 4.37
N THR A 44 11.40 4.16 3.83
CA THR A 44 10.82 4.17 2.50
C THR A 44 11.86 4.39 1.42
N ARG A 45 13.13 4.63 1.84
CA ARG A 45 14.18 4.90 0.90
C ARG A 45 14.30 3.91 -0.23
N PRO A 46 14.29 2.62 -0.01
CA PRO A 46 14.49 1.67 -1.10
C PRO A 46 13.25 1.45 -1.99
N VAL A 47 12.13 2.04 -1.64
CA VAL A 47 10.91 1.78 -2.40
C VAL A 47 10.91 2.59 -3.68
N PRO A 48 10.78 1.95 -4.85
CA PRO A 48 10.73 2.69 -6.10
C PRO A 48 9.41 3.43 -6.24
N ASP A 49 9.32 4.31 -7.20
CA ASP A 49 8.12 5.10 -7.42
C ASP A 49 6.93 4.26 -7.84
N THR A 50 7.18 3.13 -8.44
CA THR A 50 6.11 2.18 -8.73
C THR A 50 6.51 0.85 -8.12
N PHE A 51 5.54 0.16 -7.58
CA PHE A 51 5.81 -1.12 -6.93
C PHE A 51 4.53 -1.93 -6.95
N ASP A 52 4.65 -3.20 -6.61
CA ASP A 52 3.49 -4.07 -6.50
C ASP A 52 3.25 -4.36 -5.03
N LEU A 53 2.01 -4.34 -4.64
CA LEU A 53 1.63 -4.58 -3.26
C LEU A 53 0.91 -5.93 -3.17
N SER A 54 1.19 -6.67 -2.14
CA SER A 54 0.53 -7.95 -1.93
C SER A 54 0.17 -8.14 -0.47
N PHE A 55 -1.02 -8.68 -0.24
CA PHE A 55 -1.46 -9.00 1.11
C PHE A 55 -1.42 -10.51 1.35
N ASP A 56 -1.05 -11.28 0.35
CA ASP A 56 -1.09 -12.74 0.45
C ASP A 56 0.23 -13.40 0.09
N GLY A 57 1.30 -12.74 0.46
CA GLY A 57 2.62 -13.33 0.29
C GLY A 57 3.15 -13.32 -1.13
N GLY A 58 2.57 -12.49 -1.96
CA GLY A 58 3.04 -12.37 -3.33
C GLY A 58 2.23 -13.15 -4.35
N ARG A 59 1.16 -13.79 -3.89
CA ARG A 59 0.34 -14.52 -4.79
C ARG A 59 -0.43 -13.60 -5.69
N THR A 60 -1.03 -12.58 -5.15
CA THR A 60 -1.77 -11.57 -5.90
C THR A 60 -1.04 -10.28 -5.73
N LEU A 61 -0.75 -9.62 -6.81
CA LEU A 61 -0.02 -8.37 -6.81
C LEU A 61 -0.91 -7.24 -7.34
N ARG A 62 -0.77 -6.08 -6.73
CA ARG A 62 -1.53 -4.93 -7.16
C ARG A 62 -0.56 -3.81 -7.49
N PRO A 63 -0.50 -3.36 -8.73
CA PRO A 63 0.43 -2.28 -9.09
C PRO A 63 0.06 -0.99 -8.40
N CYS A 64 1.06 -0.29 -7.91
CA CYS A 64 0.85 0.94 -7.17
C CYS A 64 1.86 1.99 -7.61
N ARG A 65 1.50 3.24 -7.41
CA ARG A 65 2.40 4.34 -7.70
C ARG A 65 2.45 5.26 -6.51
N VAL A 66 3.65 5.69 -6.15
CA VAL A 66 3.84 6.60 -5.02
C VAL A 66 3.30 7.97 -5.36
N LEU A 67 2.50 8.52 -4.48
CA LEU A 67 2.00 9.87 -4.61
C LEU A 67 2.81 10.83 -3.75
N TRP A 68 3.21 10.38 -2.59
CA TRP A 68 4.06 11.16 -1.70
C TRP A 68 4.77 10.19 -0.75
N ARG A 69 5.87 10.65 -0.21
CA ARG A 69 6.57 9.82 0.77
C ARG A 69 7.28 10.66 1.79
N THR A 70 7.41 10.10 2.97
CA THR A 70 8.25 10.62 4.02
C THR A 70 9.26 9.51 4.34
N ALA A 71 10.06 9.71 5.35
CA ALA A 71 11.06 8.71 5.72
C ALA A 71 10.44 7.37 6.08
N ARG A 72 9.23 7.38 6.61
CA ARG A 72 8.59 6.15 7.08
C ARG A 72 7.20 5.88 6.56
N GLU A 73 6.70 6.74 5.72
CA GLU A 73 5.34 6.57 5.19
C GLU A 73 5.28 6.84 3.72
N ILE A 74 4.36 6.18 3.05
CA ILE A 74 4.12 6.40 1.63
C ILE A 74 2.61 6.45 1.43
N GLY A 75 2.18 7.45 0.68
CA GLY A 75 0.82 7.47 0.17
C GLY A 75 0.89 7.02 -1.27
N PHE A 76 0.01 6.13 -1.68
CA PHE A 76 0.07 5.57 -3.02
C PHE A 76 -1.31 5.39 -3.61
N GLU A 77 -1.35 5.27 -4.90
CA GLU A 77 -2.59 4.96 -5.59
C GLU A 77 -2.44 3.64 -6.30
N PHE A 78 -3.53 2.91 -6.42
CA PHE A 78 -3.55 1.67 -7.15
C PHE A 78 -3.59 1.98 -8.64
N GLN A 79 -2.87 1.21 -9.42
CA GLN A 79 -2.84 1.37 -10.85
C GLN A 79 -3.32 0.11 -11.51
N GLY A 80 -4.45 0.15 -12.13
CA GLY A 80 -4.95 -1.00 -12.84
C GLY A 80 -5.42 -2.10 -11.91
N SER A 81 -5.62 -3.25 -12.46
CA SER A 81 -6.15 -4.38 -11.74
C SER A 81 -5.06 -5.20 -11.12
N SER A 82 -5.42 -5.95 -10.10
CA SER A 82 -4.46 -6.86 -9.50
C SER A 82 -4.22 -8.02 -10.47
N PHE A 83 -3.12 -8.71 -10.29
CA PHE A 83 -2.81 -9.87 -11.09
C PHE A 83 -2.14 -10.93 -10.25
N SER A 84 -2.22 -12.14 -10.70
CA SER A 84 -1.65 -13.25 -9.99
C SER A 84 -0.28 -13.52 -10.51
N ARG A 85 0.63 -13.86 -9.55
CA ARG A 85 1.91 -14.19 -9.92
C ARG A 85 1.94 -15.67 -10.05
N ARG A 86 2.61 -16.21 -11.01
CA ARG A 86 2.65 -17.60 -11.15
C ARG A 86 3.92 -18.14 -11.11
#